data_8ec798c5a4f8a82bf2c7c42185e898c1
#
_entry.id   8ec798c5a4f8a82bf2c7c42185e898c1
#
_cell.length_a   1.000
_cell.length_b   1.000
_cell.length_c   1.000
_cell.angle_alpha   90.00
_cell.angle_beta   90.00
_cell.angle_gamma   90.00
#
_symmetry.space_group_name_H-M   'P 1'
#
loop_
_entity.id
_entity.type
_entity.pdbx_description
1 polymer ?
#
loop_
_entity_poly.entity_id
_entity_poly.type
_entity_poly.pdbx_seq_one_letter_code
_entity_poly.pdbx_strand_id
1 'polypeptide(L)'
;MTSQVQLDAGVVTRCRRRVHLEHDPDVREAAKAPPDAAGQQRRADAVDHRAAVARALGREVGSALVEVPPDVPVADRERVTAEAMRVGAEYIWGAVLPRDPRGGRKGGVELLVRDRTGYVPVIVVRHKTTDPGHGARTSPLSYPQPAGARTDPVRKVRPQPRDQLRLAHVQRLLQASGHAAPGRATGGAIGMDADVVVWHDLEAATWPGGRTALSEYDARFADRLAIADAAIAGTSPLARPSRVVECKTCPWWPVCSDALTQARDVSLVVRGEDAMALRRAGVPTVDDLAALDPAEPAVPLVGMAHEDAVVLARAWLRGLAVARRVPRIEVARAEVEVDVDMESFGDLGAYMWGCLLSGADVGVEPGYRAFATWDKLPCADEARSFAEFWAWLTGVRRAAAERGLGFKAYCYNELAENRWLLSSAQRFKGQPGVPPVAEVKEFITSDDWVDLFGVVRDQFLSTNGKGLKTIAPLAGFHWRDPEAGGENSMRWYRDAVGMDGQEPDPAQRRRLLEYNEDDVRATHALRGWMTSDAVAGLPYAGDL
;
A
#
# COMPACT_ATOMS: atom_id res chain seq x y z
N MET A 1 32.24 -16.23 -14.77
CA MET A 1 32.56 -14.79 -14.75
C MET A 1 31.97 -14.22 -13.47
N THR A 2 32.76 -13.56 -12.64
CA THR A 2 32.27 -12.84 -11.46
C THR A 2 31.59 -11.58 -11.95
N SER A 3 30.29 -11.38 -11.62
CA SER A 3 29.58 -10.14 -11.94
C SER A 3 30.30 -8.95 -11.27
N GLN A 4 30.54 -7.89 -12.03
CA GLN A 4 31.07 -6.64 -11.48
C GLN A 4 29.98 -5.88 -10.68
N VAL A 5 28.71 -6.25 -10.89
CA VAL A 5 27.55 -5.64 -10.25
C VAL A 5 27.23 -6.33 -8.94
N GLN A 6 26.97 -5.54 -7.92
CA GLN A 6 26.46 -6.03 -6.64
C GLN A 6 25.18 -5.30 -6.29
N LEU A 7 24.09 -6.03 -6.09
CA LEU A 7 22.76 -5.54 -5.87
C LEU A 7 22.31 -5.73 -4.41
N ASP A 8 21.49 -4.80 -3.94
CA ASP A 8 20.85 -4.84 -2.61
C ASP A 8 19.54 -5.66 -2.60
N ALA A 9 19.01 -5.92 -1.41
CA ALA A 9 17.75 -6.65 -1.22
C ALA A 9 16.54 -6.02 -1.93
N GLY A 10 16.53 -4.71 -2.11
CA GLY A 10 15.40 -4.00 -2.70
C GLY A 10 15.20 -4.31 -4.18
N VAL A 11 16.24 -4.76 -4.87
CA VAL A 11 16.21 -4.97 -6.32
C VAL A 11 15.15 -6.00 -6.76
N VAL A 12 14.91 -7.04 -5.97
CA VAL A 12 13.96 -8.14 -6.31
C VAL A 12 12.50 -7.71 -6.30
N THR A 13 12.21 -6.56 -5.70
CA THR A 13 10.85 -5.98 -5.68
C THR A 13 10.70 -4.81 -6.63
N ARG A 14 11.80 -4.33 -7.23
CA ARG A 14 11.78 -3.25 -8.22
C ARG A 14 11.34 -3.74 -9.59
N CYS A 15 10.71 -2.85 -10.35
CA CYS A 15 10.39 -3.05 -11.76
C CYS A 15 11.69 -3.37 -12.55
N ARG A 16 11.61 -4.31 -13.48
CA ARG A 16 12.74 -4.74 -14.33
C ARG A 16 13.34 -3.56 -15.11
N ARG A 17 12.51 -2.71 -15.72
CA ARG A 17 12.97 -1.52 -16.46
C ARG A 17 13.65 -0.50 -15.56
N ARG A 18 13.18 -0.33 -14.32
CA ARG A 18 13.83 0.53 -13.33
C ARG A 18 15.24 0.03 -13.02
N VAL A 19 15.45 -1.27 -12.86
CA VAL A 19 16.79 -1.84 -12.63
C VAL A 19 17.71 -1.55 -13.82
N HIS A 20 17.21 -1.69 -15.05
CA HIS A 20 17.99 -1.31 -16.24
C HIS A 20 18.38 0.17 -16.19
N LEU A 21 17.43 1.09 -16.01
CA LEU A 21 17.68 2.54 -15.99
C LEU A 21 18.60 2.99 -14.85
N GLU A 22 18.62 2.28 -13.73
CA GLU A 22 19.51 2.56 -12.60
C GLU A 22 20.98 2.12 -12.86
N HIS A 23 21.22 1.29 -13.89
CA HIS A 23 22.55 0.75 -14.21
C HIS A 23 23.03 1.09 -15.62
N ASP A 24 22.21 1.72 -16.44
CA ASP A 24 22.54 2.16 -17.79
C ASP A 24 23.40 3.44 -17.71
N PRO A 25 24.67 3.41 -18.15
CA PRO A 25 25.58 4.56 -18.06
C PRO A 25 25.16 5.72 -18.95
N ASP A 26 24.37 5.47 -19.99
CA ASP A 26 23.91 6.50 -20.93
C ASP A 26 22.67 7.25 -20.43
N VAL A 27 22.02 6.74 -19.38
CA VAL A 27 20.84 7.37 -18.79
C VAL A 27 21.23 8.38 -17.71
N ARG A 28 20.87 9.64 -17.94
CA ARG A 28 21.20 10.73 -17.02
C ARG A 28 20.34 10.70 -15.76
N GLU A 29 20.97 10.85 -14.60
CA GLU A 29 20.29 10.97 -13.29
C GLU A 29 19.25 12.12 -13.27
N ALA A 30 19.53 13.23 -14.00
CA ALA A 30 18.62 14.37 -14.15
C ALA A 30 17.27 14.03 -14.82
N ALA A 31 17.14 12.87 -15.45
CA ALA A 31 15.87 12.39 -16.02
C ALA A 31 14.92 11.80 -14.97
N LYS A 32 15.36 11.62 -13.73
CA LYS A 32 14.51 11.19 -12.61
C LYS A 32 13.60 12.31 -12.15
N ALA A 33 12.35 11.96 -11.85
CA ALA A 33 11.51 12.83 -11.07
C ALA A 33 12.10 13.04 -9.66
N PRO A 34 12.04 14.25 -9.11
CA PRO A 34 12.48 14.51 -7.75
C PRO A 34 11.64 13.70 -6.75
N PRO A 35 12.21 13.32 -5.57
CA PRO A 35 11.44 12.67 -4.52
C PRO A 35 10.30 13.57 -4.04
N ASP A 36 9.09 13.04 -3.95
CA ASP A 36 7.96 13.74 -3.37
C ASP A 36 8.10 13.90 -1.84
N ALA A 37 7.41 14.89 -1.27
CA ALA A 37 7.46 15.18 0.16
C ALA A 37 6.97 14.00 1.01
N ALA A 38 5.93 13.29 0.54
CA ALA A 38 5.39 12.12 1.22
C ALA A 38 6.39 10.96 1.24
N GLY A 39 7.11 10.73 0.14
CA GLY A 39 8.18 9.74 0.08
C GLY A 39 9.38 10.08 0.97
N GLN A 40 9.72 11.36 1.11
CA GLN A 40 10.74 11.82 2.04
C GLN A 40 10.30 11.58 3.49
N GLN A 41 9.06 11.93 3.83
CA GLN A 41 8.49 11.70 5.16
C GLN A 41 8.46 10.20 5.51
N ARG A 42 8.01 9.33 4.61
CA ARG A 42 8.02 7.87 4.83
C ARG A 42 9.42 7.35 5.15
N ARG A 43 10.47 7.90 4.54
CA ARG A 43 11.87 7.52 4.83
C ARG A 43 12.30 7.99 6.21
N ALA A 44 12.00 9.23 6.58
CA ALA A 44 12.27 9.77 7.90
C ALA A 44 11.59 8.93 8.99
N ASP A 45 10.30 8.68 8.85
CA ASP A 45 9.53 7.84 9.77
C ASP A 45 10.10 6.41 9.92
N ALA A 46 10.61 5.85 8.82
CA ALA A 46 11.23 4.52 8.88
C ALA A 46 12.58 4.55 9.63
N VAL A 47 13.31 5.64 9.58
CA VAL A 47 14.53 5.85 10.38
C VAL A 47 14.17 5.96 11.84
N ASP A 48 13.19 6.79 12.20
CA ASP A 48 12.74 7.01 13.57
C ASP A 48 12.20 5.73 14.21
N HIS A 49 11.41 4.96 13.45
CA HIS A 49 10.89 3.67 13.91
C HIS A 49 12.02 2.69 14.20
N ARG A 50 13.02 2.55 13.29
CA ARG A 50 14.18 1.71 13.55
C ARG A 50 14.95 2.13 14.80
N ALA A 51 15.17 3.43 14.98
CA ALA A 51 15.82 3.96 16.18
C ALA A 51 15.02 3.65 17.46
N ALA A 52 13.68 3.73 17.41
CA ALA A 52 12.82 3.38 18.55
C ALA A 52 12.91 1.89 18.89
N VAL A 53 12.90 1.00 17.86
CA VAL A 53 13.08 -0.45 18.04
C VAL A 53 14.47 -0.77 18.62
N ALA A 54 15.54 -0.10 18.13
CA ALA A 54 16.89 -0.27 18.65
C ALA A 54 16.96 0.03 20.15
N ARG A 55 16.37 1.18 20.57
CA ARG A 55 16.33 1.56 21.99
C ARG A 55 15.50 0.58 22.83
N ALA A 56 14.38 0.09 22.30
CA ALA A 56 13.56 -0.91 22.99
C ALA A 56 14.34 -2.22 23.16
N LEU A 57 14.94 -2.73 22.10
CA LEU A 57 15.74 -3.94 22.12
C LEU A 57 16.95 -3.80 23.08
N GLY A 58 17.69 -2.68 23.03
CA GLY A 58 18.82 -2.41 23.90
C GLY A 58 18.45 -2.42 25.39
N ARG A 59 17.25 -1.96 25.77
CA ARG A 59 16.75 -2.07 27.16
C ARG A 59 16.47 -3.51 27.57
N GLU A 60 16.01 -4.34 26.63
CA GLU A 60 15.61 -5.73 26.91
C GLU A 60 16.82 -6.68 26.97
N VAL A 61 17.76 -6.54 26.03
CA VAL A 61 18.89 -7.49 25.92
C VAL A 61 20.21 -6.93 26.45
N GLY A 62 20.27 -5.66 26.79
CA GLY A 62 21.41 -5.01 27.47
C GLY A 62 22.74 -5.17 26.72
N SER A 63 23.78 -5.56 27.44
CA SER A 63 25.16 -5.70 26.92
C SER A 63 25.35 -6.83 25.91
N ALA A 64 24.37 -7.68 25.70
CA ALA A 64 24.40 -8.71 24.66
C ALA A 64 24.22 -8.11 23.25
N LEU A 65 23.78 -6.85 23.11
CA LEU A 65 23.63 -6.13 21.86
C LEU A 65 24.94 -5.45 21.46
N VAL A 66 25.50 -5.85 20.34
CA VAL A 66 26.61 -5.15 19.68
C VAL A 66 26.03 -4.23 18.60
N GLU A 67 26.23 -2.94 18.74
CA GLU A 67 25.80 -1.96 17.73
C GLU A 67 26.92 -1.68 16.73
N VAL A 68 26.63 -1.80 15.44
CA VAL A 68 27.52 -1.39 14.34
C VAL A 68 27.34 0.10 14.13
N PRO A 69 28.38 0.94 14.31
CA PRO A 69 28.25 2.39 14.21
C PRO A 69 27.72 2.81 12.83
N PRO A 70 26.64 3.61 12.75
CA PRO A 70 26.05 4.02 11.46
C PRO A 70 26.93 5.05 10.71
N ASP A 71 27.73 5.82 11.42
CA ASP A 71 28.43 7.01 10.92
C ASP A 71 29.83 6.71 10.37
N VAL A 72 30.23 5.43 10.32
CA VAL A 72 31.50 5.01 9.76
C VAL A 72 31.33 4.48 8.32
N PRO A 73 32.40 4.49 7.49
CA PRO A 73 32.34 3.97 6.13
C PRO A 73 31.80 2.54 6.04
N VAL A 74 31.12 2.21 4.94
CA VAL A 74 30.50 0.88 4.73
C VAL A 74 31.49 -0.26 4.92
N ALA A 75 32.73 -0.11 4.43
CA ALA A 75 33.78 -1.11 4.58
C ALA A 75 34.15 -1.39 6.06
N ASP A 76 34.16 -0.36 6.90
CA ASP A 76 34.40 -0.50 8.33
C ASP A 76 33.21 -1.17 9.02
N ARG A 77 31.98 -0.85 8.62
CA ARG A 77 30.77 -1.53 9.10
C ARG A 77 30.76 -3.02 8.74
N GLU A 78 31.16 -3.37 7.52
CA GLU A 78 31.33 -4.76 7.08
C GLU A 78 32.34 -5.48 7.98
N ARG A 79 33.49 -4.84 8.28
CA ARG A 79 34.55 -5.39 9.15
C ARG A 79 34.06 -5.56 10.58
N VAL A 80 33.39 -4.58 11.16
CA VAL A 80 32.82 -4.66 12.52
C VAL A 80 31.78 -5.77 12.61
N THR A 81 30.90 -5.90 11.61
CA THR A 81 29.90 -6.96 11.56
C THR A 81 30.56 -8.34 11.47
N ALA A 82 31.55 -8.51 10.59
CA ALA A 82 32.25 -9.76 10.41
C ALA A 82 32.99 -10.17 11.72
N GLU A 83 33.64 -9.23 12.41
CA GLU A 83 34.27 -9.47 13.68
C GLU A 83 33.27 -9.86 14.78
N ALA A 84 32.14 -9.13 14.89
CA ALA A 84 31.10 -9.47 15.84
C ALA A 84 30.53 -10.88 15.60
N MET A 85 30.32 -11.26 14.34
CA MET A 85 29.91 -12.64 13.99
C MET A 85 30.98 -13.67 14.36
N ARG A 86 32.28 -13.38 14.11
CA ARG A 86 33.37 -14.27 14.39
C ARG A 86 33.55 -14.55 15.88
N VAL A 87 33.39 -13.54 16.73
CA VAL A 87 33.46 -13.70 18.21
C VAL A 87 32.15 -14.24 18.79
N GLY A 88 31.11 -14.40 17.98
CA GLY A 88 29.84 -15.00 18.37
C GLY A 88 28.96 -14.10 19.21
N ALA A 89 28.93 -12.80 18.89
CA ALA A 89 28.00 -11.85 19.53
C ALA A 89 26.55 -12.34 19.43
N GLU A 90 25.77 -12.22 20.52
CA GLU A 90 24.42 -12.78 20.58
C GLU A 90 23.45 -12.02 19.68
N TYR A 91 23.54 -10.68 19.70
CA TYR A 91 22.75 -9.77 18.88
C TYR A 91 23.65 -8.72 18.22
N ILE A 92 23.47 -8.46 16.93
CA ILE A 92 24.24 -7.46 16.19
C ILE A 92 23.26 -6.51 15.50
N TRP A 93 23.18 -5.27 15.96
CA TRP A 93 22.32 -4.22 15.39
C TRP A 93 23.02 -3.43 14.29
N GLY A 94 22.28 -3.08 13.24
CA GLY A 94 22.80 -2.28 12.12
C GLY A 94 23.84 -3.01 11.26
N ALA A 95 23.76 -4.35 11.22
CA ALA A 95 24.73 -5.20 10.55
C ALA A 95 24.82 -4.91 9.05
N VAL A 96 26.07 -4.78 8.56
CA VAL A 96 26.40 -4.76 7.13
C VAL A 96 27.20 -6.01 6.82
N LEU A 97 26.62 -6.91 6.05
CA LEU A 97 27.21 -8.23 5.80
C LEU A 97 28.36 -8.14 4.79
N PRO A 98 29.35 -9.04 4.89
CA PRO A 98 30.37 -9.20 3.86
C PRO A 98 29.71 -9.40 2.49
N ARG A 99 30.27 -8.73 1.48
CA ARG A 99 29.79 -8.83 0.11
C ARG A 99 29.93 -10.25 -0.43
N ASP A 100 29.03 -10.62 -1.32
CA ASP A 100 29.10 -11.86 -2.09
C ASP A 100 29.42 -11.54 -3.57
N PRO A 101 30.71 -11.42 -3.95
CA PRO A 101 31.10 -11.09 -5.33
C PRO A 101 30.71 -12.17 -6.34
N ARG A 102 30.61 -13.43 -5.91
CA ARG A 102 30.23 -14.55 -6.78
C ARG A 102 28.74 -14.55 -7.09
N GLY A 103 27.94 -14.25 -6.06
CA GLY A 103 26.49 -14.17 -6.19
C GLY A 103 25.96 -12.76 -6.55
N GLY A 104 26.84 -11.76 -6.65
CA GLY A 104 26.45 -10.38 -6.97
C GLY A 104 25.64 -9.68 -5.88
N ARG A 105 25.81 -10.06 -4.59
CA ARG A 105 24.99 -9.54 -3.48
C ARG A 105 25.78 -8.63 -2.57
N LYS A 106 25.12 -7.55 -2.09
CA LYS A 106 25.60 -6.68 -1.01
C LYS A 106 24.44 -6.22 -0.15
N GLY A 107 24.71 -5.82 1.08
CA GLY A 107 23.69 -5.22 1.94
C GLY A 107 23.83 -5.58 3.40
N GLY A 108 22.80 -5.27 4.16
CA GLY A 108 22.75 -5.49 5.59
C GLY A 108 21.32 -5.71 6.08
N VAL A 109 21.21 -5.79 7.39
CA VAL A 109 19.94 -6.00 8.10
C VAL A 109 19.94 -5.23 9.42
N GLU A 110 18.77 -4.89 9.92
CA GLU A 110 18.66 -4.17 11.19
C GLU A 110 19.20 -5.00 12.36
N LEU A 111 18.92 -6.31 12.40
CA LEU A 111 19.38 -7.16 13.49
C LEU A 111 19.81 -8.54 12.96
N LEU A 112 20.96 -9.00 13.41
CA LEU A 112 21.35 -10.41 13.35
C LEU A 112 21.21 -11.03 14.73
N VAL A 113 20.60 -12.20 14.78
CA VAL A 113 20.41 -12.96 16.01
C VAL A 113 21.19 -14.26 15.91
N ARG A 114 22.02 -14.55 16.93
CA ARG A 114 22.76 -15.81 16.98
C ARG A 114 21.80 -16.97 17.24
N ASP A 115 21.81 -17.95 16.36
CA ASP A 115 21.12 -19.24 16.56
C ASP A 115 22.13 -20.37 16.41
N ARG A 116 22.37 -21.09 17.51
CA ARG A 116 23.41 -22.13 17.59
C ARG A 116 24.78 -21.61 17.19
N THR A 117 25.32 -22.08 16.07
CA THR A 117 26.68 -21.73 15.60
C THR A 117 26.68 -20.67 14.49
N GLY A 118 25.49 -20.14 14.10
CA GLY A 118 25.35 -19.15 13.04
C GLY A 118 24.37 -18.06 13.40
N TYR A 119 23.88 -17.37 12.38
CA TYR A 119 23.00 -16.20 12.52
C TYR A 119 21.74 -16.32 11.66
N VAL A 120 20.66 -15.76 12.16
CA VAL A 120 19.39 -15.55 11.44
C VAL A 120 19.12 -14.07 11.30
N PRO A 121 18.57 -13.61 10.16
CA PRO A 121 18.25 -12.21 9.93
C PRO A 121 16.95 -11.82 10.61
N VAL A 122 16.88 -10.61 11.15
CA VAL A 122 15.63 -9.96 11.62
C VAL A 122 15.56 -8.55 11.04
N ILE A 123 14.49 -8.30 10.28
CA ILE A 123 14.22 -6.98 9.70
C ILE A 123 13.29 -6.16 10.59
N VAL A 124 13.43 -4.84 10.55
CA VAL A 124 12.50 -3.90 11.18
C VAL A 124 11.71 -3.20 10.08
N VAL A 125 10.38 -3.27 10.18
CA VAL A 125 9.46 -2.76 9.17
C VAL A 125 8.42 -1.82 9.80
N ARG A 126 8.02 -0.78 9.04
CA ARG A 126 7.05 0.23 9.51
C ARG A 126 5.63 -0.10 9.01
N HIS A 127 5.23 -1.34 9.18
CA HIS A 127 3.85 -1.81 9.00
C HIS A 127 3.54 -2.91 10.01
N LYS A 128 2.27 -3.22 10.19
CA LYS A 128 1.87 -4.34 11.05
C LYS A 128 2.27 -5.66 10.42
N THR A 129 2.95 -6.49 11.19
CA THR A 129 3.34 -7.86 10.79
C THR A 129 2.32 -8.91 11.20
N THR A 130 1.36 -8.52 12.05
CA THR A 130 0.27 -9.39 12.52
C THR A 130 -1.08 -8.71 12.45
N ASP A 131 -2.13 -9.53 12.38
CA ASP A 131 -3.53 -9.17 12.59
C ASP A 131 -4.11 -9.96 13.77
N PRO A 132 -5.24 -9.54 14.37
CA PRO A 132 -5.97 -10.35 15.33
C PRO A 132 -6.31 -11.74 14.75
N GLY A 133 -6.03 -12.79 15.52
CA GLY A 133 -6.21 -14.18 15.09
C GLY A 133 -5.32 -15.11 15.90
N HIS A 134 -4.93 -16.25 15.36
CA HIS A 134 -4.01 -17.19 16.01
C HIS A 134 -3.07 -17.81 14.97
N GLY A 135 -1.95 -18.34 15.43
CA GLY A 135 -1.05 -19.15 14.61
C GLY A 135 0.22 -18.47 14.16
N ALA A 136 0.43 -17.15 14.39
CA ALA A 136 1.72 -16.53 14.19
C ALA A 136 2.78 -17.19 15.11
N ARG A 137 3.99 -17.38 14.60
CA ARG A 137 5.10 -17.79 15.45
C ARG A 137 5.83 -16.55 15.93
N THR A 138 5.75 -16.27 17.24
CA THR A 138 6.31 -15.05 17.82
C THR A 138 7.26 -15.34 18.98
N SER A 139 8.25 -14.47 19.18
CA SER A 139 9.04 -14.38 20.40
C SER A 139 9.05 -12.95 20.92
N PRO A 140 9.14 -12.72 22.24
CA PRO A 140 9.21 -11.37 22.81
C PRO A 140 10.55 -10.69 22.48
N LEU A 141 10.60 -9.36 22.54
CA LEU A 141 11.85 -8.61 22.35
C LEU A 141 12.89 -8.86 23.45
N SER A 142 12.47 -9.29 24.63
CA SER A 142 13.39 -9.73 25.70
C SER A 142 14.14 -11.02 25.41
N TYR A 143 13.63 -11.82 24.46
CA TYR A 143 14.30 -13.02 23.95
C TYR A 143 13.98 -13.17 22.46
N PRO A 144 14.58 -12.32 21.59
CA PRO A 144 14.25 -12.25 20.17
C PRO A 144 14.96 -13.36 19.37
N GLN A 145 14.75 -14.62 19.78
CA GLN A 145 15.39 -15.79 19.17
C GLN A 145 14.37 -16.78 18.62
N PRO A 146 14.67 -17.50 17.50
CA PRO A 146 13.80 -18.54 16.96
C PRO A 146 13.45 -19.64 17.97
N ALA A 147 14.42 -19.99 18.84
CA ALA A 147 14.23 -20.98 19.90
C ALA A 147 13.15 -20.57 20.93
N GLY A 148 12.93 -19.27 21.13
CA GLY A 148 11.88 -18.71 21.98
C GLY A 148 10.51 -18.61 21.31
N ALA A 149 10.44 -18.88 20.01
CA ALA A 149 9.20 -18.71 19.26
C ALA A 149 8.10 -19.71 19.70
N ARG A 150 6.92 -19.17 19.97
CA ARG A 150 5.71 -19.91 20.31
C ARG A 150 4.60 -19.58 19.31
N THR A 151 3.64 -20.49 19.16
CA THR A 151 2.40 -20.20 18.45
C THR A 151 1.60 -19.17 19.25
N ASP A 152 1.37 -18.02 18.66
CA ASP A 152 0.64 -16.93 19.31
C ASP A 152 -0.86 -17.21 19.28
N PRO A 153 -1.56 -17.16 20.43
CA PRO A 153 -2.98 -17.48 20.52
C PRO A 153 -3.89 -16.34 20.05
N VAL A 154 -3.37 -15.11 19.93
CA VAL A 154 -4.16 -13.90 19.62
C VAL A 154 -3.68 -13.16 18.37
N ARG A 155 -2.60 -13.66 17.72
CA ARG A 155 -2.04 -13.08 16.50
C ARG A 155 -1.95 -14.09 15.37
N LYS A 156 -2.35 -13.69 14.17
CA LYS A 156 -2.04 -14.37 12.90
C LYS A 156 -1.09 -13.51 12.08
N VAL A 157 -0.27 -14.14 11.24
CA VAL A 157 0.64 -13.42 10.34
C VAL A 157 -0.17 -12.59 9.34
N ARG A 158 0.19 -11.30 9.21
CA ARG A 158 -0.24 -10.46 8.08
C ARG A 158 0.73 -10.71 6.92
N PRO A 159 0.28 -11.29 5.78
CA PRO A 159 1.17 -11.62 4.68
C PRO A 159 1.85 -10.38 4.09
N GLN A 160 3.18 -10.41 4.07
CA GLN A 160 4.03 -9.38 3.45
C GLN A 160 5.13 -10.05 2.62
N PRO A 161 4.85 -10.41 1.36
CA PRO A 161 5.82 -11.13 0.52
C PRO A 161 7.17 -10.41 0.37
N ARG A 162 7.17 -9.07 0.38
CA ARG A 162 8.40 -8.27 0.26
C ARG A 162 9.35 -8.48 1.44
N ASP A 163 8.82 -8.69 2.64
CA ASP A 163 9.62 -8.93 3.84
C ASP A 163 10.35 -10.26 3.73
N GLN A 164 9.65 -11.30 3.28
CA GLN A 164 10.26 -12.62 3.07
C GLN A 164 11.38 -12.60 2.02
N LEU A 165 11.21 -11.84 0.93
CA LEU A 165 12.26 -11.67 -0.09
C LEU A 165 13.47 -10.92 0.45
N ARG A 166 13.25 -9.92 1.32
CA ARG A 166 14.34 -9.21 2.00
C ARG A 166 15.10 -10.12 2.96
N LEU A 167 14.38 -10.91 3.75
CA LEU A 167 14.98 -11.93 4.64
C LEU A 167 15.78 -12.97 3.84
N ALA A 168 15.24 -13.44 2.72
CA ALA A 168 15.92 -14.40 1.83
C ALA A 168 17.24 -13.84 1.27
N HIS A 169 17.29 -12.55 0.91
CA HIS A 169 18.51 -11.88 0.47
C HIS A 169 19.62 -11.96 1.55
N VAL A 170 19.26 -11.58 2.79
CA VAL A 170 20.21 -11.59 3.91
C VAL A 170 20.63 -13.01 4.25
N GLN A 171 19.71 -13.98 4.20
CA GLN A 171 20.01 -15.40 4.37
C GLN A 171 21.05 -15.88 3.35
N ARG A 172 20.94 -15.46 2.08
CA ARG A 172 21.94 -15.80 1.04
C ARG A 172 23.30 -15.16 1.30
N LEU A 173 23.36 -13.94 1.82
CA LEU A 173 24.60 -13.30 2.25
C LEU A 173 25.25 -14.05 3.44
N LEU A 174 24.46 -14.47 4.43
CA LEU A 174 24.95 -15.28 5.55
C LEU A 174 25.48 -16.64 5.09
N GLN A 175 24.81 -17.30 4.15
CA GLN A 175 25.26 -18.55 3.55
C GLN A 175 26.59 -18.36 2.78
N ALA A 176 26.69 -17.30 1.97
CA ALA A 176 27.90 -17.00 1.19
C ALA A 176 29.11 -16.68 2.07
N SER A 177 28.89 -16.07 3.24
CA SER A 177 29.94 -15.74 4.21
C SER A 177 30.22 -16.87 5.23
N GLY A 178 29.48 -18.01 5.18
CA GLY A 178 29.63 -19.11 6.10
C GLY A 178 29.10 -18.89 7.51
N HIS A 179 28.24 -17.86 7.68
CA HIS A 179 27.68 -17.47 8.99
C HIS A 179 26.19 -17.78 9.15
N ALA A 180 25.53 -18.44 8.19
CA ALA A 180 24.13 -18.83 8.32
C ALA A 180 23.93 -19.86 9.44
N ALA A 181 22.87 -19.71 10.21
CA ALA A 181 22.49 -20.73 11.21
C ALA A 181 22.20 -22.07 10.54
N PRO A 182 22.58 -23.20 11.19
CA PRO A 182 22.34 -24.52 10.65
C PRO A 182 20.85 -24.91 10.74
N GLY A 183 20.38 -25.72 9.80
CA GLY A 183 19.01 -26.20 9.70
C GLY A 183 18.16 -25.40 8.75
N ARG A 184 16.83 -25.34 8.99
CA ARG A 184 15.91 -24.62 8.11
C ARG A 184 16.15 -23.12 8.13
N ALA A 185 16.15 -22.54 6.96
CA ALA A 185 16.32 -21.09 6.81
C ALA A 185 15.12 -20.36 7.42
N THR A 186 15.40 -19.55 8.43
CA THR A 186 14.39 -18.79 9.18
C THR A 186 14.77 -17.31 9.17
N GLY A 187 13.77 -16.43 9.18
CA GLY A 187 13.97 -15.00 9.34
C GLY A 187 12.88 -14.36 10.18
N GLY A 188 13.23 -13.30 10.91
CA GLY A 188 12.31 -12.57 11.79
C GLY A 188 11.90 -11.22 11.22
N ALA A 189 10.72 -10.72 11.62
CA ALA A 189 10.27 -9.37 11.34
C ALA A 189 9.73 -8.71 12.62
N ILE A 190 10.21 -7.51 12.93
CA ILE A 190 9.68 -6.64 13.98
C ILE A 190 8.83 -5.58 13.27
N GLY A 191 7.52 -5.55 13.57
CA GLY A 191 6.57 -4.63 12.97
C GLY A 191 6.46 -3.29 13.68
N MET A 192 5.42 -2.53 13.31
CA MET A 192 5.13 -1.21 13.87
C MET A 192 4.81 -1.27 15.38
N ASP A 193 4.21 -2.36 15.85
CA ASP A 193 3.88 -2.53 17.28
C ASP A 193 5.12 -2.71 18.16
N ALA A 194 6.25 -3.14 17.57
CA ALA A 194 7.56 -3.29 18.19
C ALA A 194 7.56 -4.08 19.53
N ASP A 195 6.69 -5.08 19.65
CA ASP A 195 6.49 -5.86 20.87
C ASP A 195 6.95 -7.32 20.74
N VAL A 196 6.95 -7.85 19.51
CA VAL A 196 7.37 -9.21 19.20
C VAL A 196 8.19 -9.29 17.91
N VAL A 197 8.96 -10.36 17.79
CA VAL A 197 9.52 -10.83 16.51
C VAL A 197 8.59 -11.87 15.93
N VAL A 198 8.10 -11.67 14.70
CA VAL A 198 7.33 -12.65 13.94
C VAL A 198 8.29 -13.47 13.09
N TRP A 199 8.31 -14.79 13.27
CA TRP A 199 9.23 -15.70 12.59
C TRP A 199 8.62 -16.35 11.37
N HIS A 200 9.39 -16.36 10.28
CA HIS A 200 9.02 -16.93 8.98
C HIS A 200 9.96 -18.08 8.63
N ASP A 201 9.39 -19.18 8.18
CA ASP A 201 10.12 -20.27 7.53
C ASP A 201 10.30 -19.91 6.04
N LEU A 202 11.54 -19.61 5.64
CA LEU A 202 11.86 -19.19 4.27
C LEU A 202 11.89 -20.35 3.26
N GLU A 203 11.81 -21.59 3.75
CA GLU A 203 11.72 -22.83 2.96
C GLU A 203 10.31 -23.41 2.89
N ALA A 204 9.32 -22.76 3.52
CA ALA A 204 7.92 -23.16 3.39
C ALA A 204 7.39 -22.82 1.99
N ALA A 205 6.62 -23.73 1.42
CA ALA A 205 5.99 -23.57 0.09
C ALA A 205 4.78 -22.63 0.14
N THR A 206 5.01 -21.35 0.46
CA THR A 206 3.96 -20.33 0.65
C THR A 206 3.73 -19.45 -0.58
N TRP A 207 4.53 -19.63 -1.64
CA TRP A 207 4.43 -18.86 -2.88
C TRP A 207 3.68 -19.65 -3.97
N PRO A 208 3.06 -18.96 -4.95
CA PRO A 208 2.36 -19.62 -6.04
C PRO A 208 3.22 -20.68 -6.76
N GLY A 209 2.61 -21.79 -7.12
CA GLY A 209 3.32 -22.93 -7.74
C GLY A 209 4.21 -23.73 -6.79
N GLY A 210 3.95 -23.65 -5.47
CA GLY A 210 4.70 -24.40 -4.45
C GLY A 210 6.12 -23.89 -4.22
N ARG A 211 6.43 -22.66 -4.65
CA ARG A 211 7.74 -22.06 -4.45
C ARG A 211 7.93 -21.59 -3.00
N THR A 212 9.17 -21.53 -2.57
CA THR A 212 9.59 -21.00 -1.27
C THR A 212 10.04 -19.54 -1.41
N ALA A 213 10.14 -18.81 -0.29
CA ALA A 213 10.68 -17.44 -0.31
C ALA A 213 12.11 -17.41 -0.88
N LEU A 214 12.93 -18.42 -0.56
CA LEU A 214 14.29 -18.53 -1.10
C LEU A 214 14.30 -18.76 -2.61
N SER A 215 13.52 -19.71 -3.11
CA SER A 215 13.49 -20.02 -4.55
C SER A 215 12.89 -18.87 -5.38
N GLU A 216 11.88 -18.17 -4.84
CA GLU A 216 11.31 -16.98 -5.46
C GLU A 216 12.33 -15.84 -5.50
N TYR A 217 13.03 -15.62 -4.38
CA TYR A 217 14.09 -14.63 -4.30
C TYR A 217 15.20 -14.94 -5.32
N ASP A 218 15.71 -16.19 -5.35
CA ASP A 218 16.81 -16.58 -6.25
C ASP A 218 16.45 -16.33 -7.73
N ALA A 219 15.24 -16.70 -8.14
CA ALA A 219 14.77 -16.48 -9.51
C ALA A 219 14.70 -15.00 -9.85
N ARG A 220 14.13 -14.19 -8.96
CA ARG A 220 14.03 -12.73 -9.16
C ARG A 220 15.39 -12.06 -9.14
N PHE A 221 16.26 -12.46 -8.23
CA PHE A 221 17.58 -11.85 -8.10
C PHE A 221 18.45 -12.14 -9.32
N ALA A 222 18.48 -13.38 -9.81
CA ALA A 222 19.18 -13.75 -11.03
C ALA A 222 18.70 -12.96 -12.25
N ASP A 223 17.39 -12.78 -12.40
CA ASP A 223 16.81 -11.94 -13.47
C ASP A 223 17.28 -10.48 -13.36
N ARG A 224 17.26 -9.91 -12.14
CA ARG A 224 17.66 -8.50 -11.93
C ARG A 224 19.16 -8.29 -12.11
N LEU A 225 19.97 -9.26 -11.73
CA LEU A 225 21.42 -9.24 -11.94
C LEU A 225 21.75 -9.27 -13.44
N ALA A 226 21.12 -10.16 -14.19
CA ALA A 226 21.29 -10.23 -15.64
C ALA A 226 20.89 -8.90 -16.35
N ILE A 227 19.81 -8.25 -15.89
CA ILE A 227 19.38 -6.96 -16.42
C ILE A 227 20.40 -5.86 -16.12
N ALA A 228 20.96 -5.82 -14.91
CA ALA A 228 21.94 -4.82 -14.52
C ALA A 228 23.27 -5.03 -15.29
N ASP A 229 23.73 -6.27 -15.42
CA ASP A 229 24.92 -6.61 -16.21
C ASP A 229 24.76 -6.22 -17.69
N ALA A 230 23.60 -6.52 -18.29
CA ALA A 230 23.30 -6.14 -19.67
C ALA A 230 23.25 -4.62 -19.87
N ALA A 231 22.70 -3.90 -18.91
CA ALA A 231 22.63 -2.43 -18.96
C ALA A 231 24.04 -1.81 -18.91
N ILE A 232 24.90 -2.25 -17.98
CA ILE A 232 26.29 -1.76 -17.89
C ILE A 232 27.11 -2.11 -19.14
N ALA A 233 26.86 -3.28 -19.72
CA ALA A 233 27.55 -3.70 -20.94
C ALA A 233 27.06 -2.99 -22.21
N GLY A 234 26.02 -2.14 -22.13
CA GLY A 234 25.43 -1.45 -23.29
C GLY A 234 24.81 -2.42 -24.30
N THR A 235 24.41 -3.60 -23.89
CA THR A 235 23.76 -4.58 -24.77
C THR A 235 22.26 -4.30 -24.91
N SER A 236 21.59 -4.99 -25.84
CA SER A 236 20.14 -4.85 -26.01
C SER A 236 19.41 -5.02 -24.69
N PRO A 237 18.49 -4.07 -24.33
CA PRO A 237 17.79 -4.10 -23.05
C PRO A 237 16.98 -5.39 -22.82
N LEU A 238 17.26 -6.09 -21.73
CA LEU A 238 16.49 -7.27 -21.31
C LEU A 238 15.13 -6.90 -20.68
N ALA A 239 14.92 -5.62 -20.42
CA ALA A 239 13.70 -5.10 -19.82
C ALA A 239 13.15 -3.93 -20.64
N ARG A 240 12.01 -4.14 -21.28
CA ARG A 240 11.25 -3.09 -21.97
C ARG A 240 10.39 -2.30 -20.99
N PRO A 241 10.08 -1.03 -21.26
CA PRO A 241 9.08 -0.30 -20.49
C PRO A 241 7.76 -1.06 -20.45
N SER A 242 7.08 -1.00 -19.30
CA SER A 242 5.73 -1.52 -19.11
C SER A 242 5.09 -0.81 -17.93
N ARG A 243 3.85 -0.36 -18.09
CA ARG A 243 3.14 0.30 -16.99
C ARG A 243 2.71 -0.71 -15.94
N VAL A 244 3.21 -0.55 -14.72
CA VAL A 244 2.91 -1.39 -13.56
C VAL A 244 2.51 -0.52 -12.36
N VAL A 245 2.05 -1.14 -11.27
CA VAL A 245 1.62 -0.39 -10.06
C VAL A 245 2.74 0.49 -9.50
N GLU A 246 3.99 0.01 -9.52
CA GLU A 246 5.16 0.76 -9.05
C GLU A 246 5.37 2.09 -9.79
N CYS A 247 4.87 2.23 -11.02
CA CYS A 247 5.04 3.46 -11.82
C CYS A 247 4.43 4.70 -11.16
N LYS A 248 3.45 4.55 -10.29
CA LYS A 248 2.83 5.66 -9.54
C LYS A 248 3.83 6.47 -8.69
N THR A 249 4.88 5.81 -8.21
CA THR A 249 5.90 6.41 -7.32
C THR A 249 7.32 6.21 -7.85
N CYS A 250 7.46 5.72 -9.08
CA CYS A 250 8.76 5.44 -9.68
C CYS A 250 9.43 6.74 -10.16
N PRO A 251 10.66 7.04 -9.73
CA PRO A 251 11.37 8.24 -10.18
C PRO A 251 11.66 8.24 -11.69
N TRP A 252 11.70 7.08 -12.33
CA TRP A 252 11.92 6.93 -13.77
C TRP A 252 10.64 6.99 -14.62
N TRP A 253 9.50 7.30 -13.99
CA TRP A 253 8.24 7.36 -14.73
C TRP A 253 8.26 8.34 -15.92
N PRO A 254 8.86 9.55 -15.84
CA PRO A 254 8.93 10.44 -17.01
C PRO A 254 9.56 9.77 -18.24
N VAL A 255 10.71 9.09 -18.07
CA VAL A 255 11.41 8.39 -19.16
C VAL A 255 10.57 7.23 -19.72
N CYS A 256 9.93 6.46 -18.82
CA CYS A 256 9.12 5.33 -19.25
C CYS A 256 7.80 5.78 -19.89
N SER A 257 7.15 6.84 -19.39
CA SER A 257 5.88 7.33 -19.95
C SER A 257 6.05 7.82 -21.39
N ASP A 258 7.14 8.56 -21.68
CA ASP A 258 7.44 9.04 -23.01
C ASP A 258 7.65 7.88 -23.98
N ALA A 259 8.48 6.90 -23.59
CA ALA A 259 8.73 5.71 -24.41
C ALA A 259 7.46 4.89 -24.68
N LEU A 260 6.61 4.72 -23.65
CA LEU A 260 5.34 3.99 -23.79
C LEU A 260 4.35 4.73 -24.68
N THR A 261 4.26 6.06 -24.53
CA THR A 261 3.35 6.90 -25.32
C THR A 261 3.78 6.92 -26.80
N GLN A 262 5.07 7.08 -27.07
CA GLN A 262 5.62 7.04 -28.45
C GLN A 262 5.37 5.68 -29.12
N ALA A 263 5.54 4.58 -28.38
CA ALA A 263 5.28 3.23 -28.86
C ALA A 263 3.79 2.86 -28.89
N ARG A 264 2.92 3.71 -28.37
CA ARG A 264 1.48 3.39 -28.12
C ARG A 264 1.31 2.01 -27.47
N ASP A 265 2.17 1.73 -26.49
CA ASP A 265 2.32 0.41 -25.89
C ASP A 265 1.03 -0.04 -25.20
N VAL A 266 0.67 -1.31 -25.36
CA VAL A 266 -0.55 -1.90 -24.81
C VAL A 266 -0.66 -1.74 -23.28
N SER A 267 0.46 -1.60 -22.56
CA SER A 267 0.45 -1.40 -21.11
C SER A 267 -0.04 -0.02 -20.66
N LEU A 268 -0.27 0.91 -21.56
CA LEU A 268 -0.97 2.16 -21.27
C LEU A 268 -2.43 1.90 -20.85
N VAL A 269 -3.04 0.87 -21.40
CA VAL A 269 -4.44 0.47 -21.17
C VAL A 269 -4.52 -0.76 -20.26
N VAL A 270 -3.81 -1.84 -20.59
CA VAL A 270 -3.82 -3.11 -19.87
C VAL A 270 -2.50 -3.30 -19.14
N ARG A 271 -2.51 -3.56 -17.84
CA ARG A 271 -1.30 -3.49 -17.00
C ARG A 271 -0.78 -4.86 -16.58
N GLY A 272 0.49 -4.90 -16.14
CA GLY A 272 1.08 -6.06 -15.48
C GLY A 272 1.20 -7.29 -16.35
N GLU A 273 0.78 -8.43 -15.83
CA GLU A 273 0.87 -9.74 -16.50
C GLU A 273 0.00 -9.81 -17.76
N ASP A 274 -1.16 -9.16 -17.75
CA ASP A 274 -2.06 -9.12 -18.89
C ASP A 274 -1.42 -8.40 -20.09
N ALA A 275 -0.72 -7.29 -19.87
CA ALA A 275 0.04 -6.63 -20.94
C ALA A 275 1.17 -7.51 -21.48
N MET A 276 1.81 -8.30 -20.61
CA MET A 276 2.84 -9.26 -21.02
C MET A 276 2.23 -10.41 -21.83
N ALA A 277 1.06 -10.90 -21.45
CA ALA A 277 0.34 -11.95 -22.18
C ALA A 277 -0.05 -11.47 -23.59
N LEU A 278 -0.62 -10.28 -23.70
CA LEU A 278 -0.98 -9.66 -24.98
C LEU A 278 0.24 -9.49 -25.90
N ARG A 279 1.36 -8.99 -25.39
CA ARG A 279 2.59 -8.85 -26.20
C ARG A 279 3.12 -10.20 -26.72
N ARG A 280 3.06 -11.27 -25.89
CA ARG A 280 3.45 -12.63 -26.32
C ARG A 280 2.52 -13.17 -27.40
N ALA A 281 1.25 -12.76 -27.39
CA ALA A 281 0.26 -13.13 -28.41
C ALA A 281 0.32 -12.25 -29.68
N GLY A 282 1.31 -11.34 -29.79
CA GLY A 282 1.45 -10.48 -30.97
C GLY A 282 0.58 -9.21 -30.93
N VAL A 283 0.11 -8.80 -29.74
CA VAL A 283 -0.70 -7.58 -29.50
C VAL A 283 0.12 -6.60 -28.65
N PRO A 284 1.19 -5.97 -29.17
CA PRO A 284 2.08 -5.11 -28.40
C PRO A 284 1.58 -3.68 -28.22
N THR A 285 0.67 -3.19 -29.07
CA THR A 285 0.22 -1.80 -29.07
C THR A 285 -1.25 -1.65 -28.72
N VAL A 286 -1.64 -0.41 -28.35
CA VAL A 286 -3.05 -0.05 -28.15
C VAL A 286 -3.84 -0.20 -29.46
N ASP A 287 -3.20 0.08 -30.60
CA ASP A 287 -3.82 -0.07 -31.92
C ASP A 287 -4.15 -1.53 -32.23
N ASP A 288 -3.19 -2.43 -31.98
CA ASP A 288 -3.40 -3.86 -32.19
C ASP A 288 -4.54 -4.38 -31.29
N LEU A 289 -4.57 -3.94 -30.03
CA LEU A 289 -5.63 -4.32 -29.10
C LEU A 289 -6.99 -3.78 -29.53
N ALA A 290 -7.07 -2.53 -29.99
CA ALA A 290 -8.30 -1.90 -30.47
C ALA A 290 -8.89 -2.57 -31.73
N ALA A 291 -8.02 -3.20 -32.54
CA ALA A 291 -8.41 -3.91 -33.76
C ALA A 291 -9.00 -5.31 -33.50
N LEU A 292 -8.87 -5.85 -32.27
CA LEU A 292 -9.41 -7.18 -31.95
C LEU A 292 -10.94 -7.17 -31.88
N ASP A 293 -11.52 -8.34 -32.10
CA ASP A 293 -12.94 -8.57 -31.80
C ASP A 293 -13.15 -8.67 -30.30
N PRO A 294 -14.04 -7.86 -29.69
CA PRO A 294 -14.36 -7.94 -28.27
C PRO A 294 -14.88 -9.31 -27.83
N ALA A 295 -15.51 -10.07 -28.72
CA ALA A 295 -16.06 -11.39 -28.44
C ALA A 295 -15.04 -12.53 -28.53
N GLU A 296 -13.90 -12.31 -29.20
CA GLU A 296 -12.88 -13.35 -29.46
C GLU A 296 -11.56 -13.04 -28.74
N PRO A 297 -11.37 -13.52 -27.50
CA PRO A 297 -10.16 -13.22 -26.74
C PRO A 297 -8.91 -13.84 -27.36
N ALA A 298 -7.90 -13.02 -27.69
CA ALA A 298 -6.60 -13.47 -28.18
C ALA A 298 -5.83 -14.27 -27.11
N VAL A 299 -5.99 -13.91 -25.83
CA VAL A 299 -5.44 -14.60 -24.66
C VAL A 299 -6.36 -14.38 -23.47
N PRO A 300 -6.41 -15.31 -22.49
CA PRO A 300 -7.10 -15.06 -21.23
C PRO A 300 -6.39 -13.95 -20.45
N LEU A 301 -7.14 -12.94 -20.04
CA LEU A 301 -6.70 -11.87 -19.13
C LEU A 301 -7.20 -12.15 -17.73
N VAL A 302 -6.39 -11.80 -16.71
CA VAL A 302 -6.72 -12.05 -15.31
C VAL A 302 -7.26 -10.79 -14.62
N GLY A 303 -6.74 -9.62 -14.99
CA GLY A 303 -7.06 -8.34 -14.34
C GLY A 303 -8.29 -7.64 -14.90
N MET A 304 -8.78 -8.03 -16.10
CA MET A 304 -9.99 -7.47 -16.72
C MET A 304 -10.57 -8.39 -17.77
N ALA A 305 -11.83 -8.19 -18.15
CA ALA A 305 -12.44 -8.87 -19.27
C ALA A 305 -11.76 -8.44 -20.60
N HIS A 306 -11.66 -9.35 -21.55
CA HIS A 306 -11.10 -9.06 -22.87
C HIS A 306 -11.88 -7.96 -23.59
N GLU A 307 -13.21 -8.04 -23.57
CA GLU A 307 -14.11 -7.01 -24.12
C GLU A 307 -13.79 -5.63 -23.55
N ASP A 308 -13.64 -5.50 -22.24
CA ASP A 308 -13.28 -4.24 -21.58
C ASP A 308 -11.92 -3.71 -22.06
N ALA A 309 -10.94 -4.59 -22.22
CA ALA A 309 -9.60 -4.22 -22.70
C ALA A 309 -9.66 -3.61 -24.11
N VAL A 310 -10.41 -4.24 -25.02
CA VAL A 310 -10.60 -3.75 -26.41
C VAL A 310 -11.33 -2.40 -26.40
N VAL A 311 -12.42 -2.27 -25.64
CA VAL A 311 -13.16 -1.01 -25.50
C VAL A 311 -12.28 0.10 -24.92
N LEU A 312 -11.50 -0.19 -23.88
CA LEU A 312 -10.56 0.77 -23.31
C LEU A 312 -9.48 1.21 -24.30
N ALA A 313 -8.99 0.30 -25.15
CA ALA A 313 -8.05 0.65 -26.20
C ALA A 313 -8.69 1.60 -27.23
N ARG A 314 -9.91 1.32 -27.67
CA ARG A 314 -10.68 2.19 -28.58
C ARG A 314 -10.98 3.55 -27.94
N ALA A 315 -11.34 3.58 -26.66
CA ALA A 315 -11.55 4.80 -25.90
C ALA A 315 -10.26 5.64 -25.79
N TRP A 316 -9.14 4.98 -25.48
CA TRP A 316 -7.83 5.63 -25.39
C TRP A 316 -7.42 6.29 -26.72
N LEU A 317 -7.59 5.59 -27.84
CA LEU A 317 -7.29 6.10 -29.18
C LEU A 317 -8.13 7.32 -29.56
N ARG A 318 -9.35 7.42 -29.03
CA ARG A 318 -10.27 8.56 -29.23
C ARG A 318 -10.07 9.68 -28.19
N GLY A 319 -9.13 9.54 -27.27
CA GLY A 319 -8.90 10.52 -26.19
C GLY A 319 -10.01 10.56 -25.14
N LEU A 320 -10.83 9.51 -25.04
CA LEU A 320 -11.93 9.44 -24.09
C LEU A 320 -11.43 9.07 -22.70
N ALA A 321 -11.74 9.87 -21.70
CA ALA A 321 -11.35 9.60 -20.30
C ALA A 321 -12.20 8.48 -19.67
N VAL A 322 -13.50 8.40 -20.08
CA VAL A 322 -14.48 7.47 -19.52
C VAL A 322 -15.52 7.07 -20.56
N ALA A 323 -16.03 5.85 -20.46
CA ALA A 323 -17.19 5.36 -21.20
C ALA A 323 -18.14 4.63 -20.26
N ARG A 324 -19.43 4.61 -20.58
CA ARG A 324 -20.42 3.78 -19.88
C ARG A 324 -20.23 2.33 -20.28
N ARG A 325 -20.10 1.42 -19.31
CA ARG A 325 -20.08 -0.03 -19.55
C ARG A 325 -21.49 -0.56 -19.82
N VAL A 326 -22.50 0.08 -19.21
CA VAL A 326 -23.92 -0.29 -19.31
C VAL A 326 -24.71 0.77 -20.06
N PRO A 327 -25.84 0.43 -20.70
CA PRO A 327 -26.66 1.39 -21.44
C PRO A 327 -27.18 2.52 -20.55
N ARG A 328 -27.55 2.19 -19.30
CA ARG A 328 -28.07 3.13 -18.32
C ARG A 328 -27.32 2.97 -16.99
N ILE A 329 -26.88 4.08 -16.42
CA ILE A 329 -26.23 4.09 -15.11
C ILE A 329 -27.32 4.09 -14.03
N GLU A 330 -27.13 3.24 -13.04
CA GLU A 330 -28.02 3.07 -11.89
C GLU A 330 -27.26 3.28 -10.59
N VAL A 331 -27.80 4.16 -9.74
CA VAL A 331 -27.29 4.44 -8.40
C VAL A 331 -28.47 4.36 -7.44
N ALA A 332 -28.34 3.59 -6.38
CA ALA A 332 -29.36 3.57 -5.32
C ALA A 332 -29.50 4.97 -4.71
N ARG A 333 -30.72 5.48 -4.63
CA ARG A 333 -31.06 6.82 -4.10
C ARG A 333 -32.11 6.70 -3.00
N ALA A 334 -32.20 7.72 -2.17
CA ALA A 334 -33.21 7.86 -1.14
C ALA A 334 -33.61 9.34 -0.95
N GLU A 335 -34.67 9.59 -0.20
CA GLU A 335 -35.10 10.94 0.14
C GLU A 335 -34.16 11.61 1.12
N VAL A 336 -33.50 10.80 2.01
CA VAL A 336 -32.52 11.27 2.97
C VAL A 336 -31.19 10.56 2.67
N GLU A 337 -30.15 11.33 2.43
CA GLU A 337 -28.88 10.84 1.95
C GLU A 337 -27.71 11.40 2.77
N VAL A 338 -26.76 10.55 3.12
CA VAL A 338 -25.55 10.93 3.87
C VAL A 338 -24.33 10.43 3.12
N ASP A 339 -23.44 11.33 2.66
CA ASP A 339 -22.13 10.96 2.14
C ASP A 339 -21.14 10.91 3.29
N VAL A 340 -20.36 9.82 3.42
CA VAL A 340 -19.44 9.53 4.53
C VAL A 340 -18.04 9.34 4.00
N ASP A 341 -17.07 9.97 4.65
CA ASP A 341 -15.64 9.76 4.42
C ASP A 341 -14.88 9.68 5.75
N MET A 342 -13.80 8.92 5.80
CA MET A 342 -13.06 8.64 7.01
C MET A 342 -11.57 8.93 6.83
N GLU A 343 -10.99 9.67 7.79
CA GLU A 343 -9.57 9.94 7.83
C GLU A 343 -8.85 9.14 8.93
N SER A 344 -7.75 8.51 8.57
CA SER A 344 -6.94 7.72 9.50
C SER A 344 -5.46 8.05 9.43
N PHE A 345 -4.77 7.84 10.53
CA PHE A 345 -3.31 7.96 10.57
C PHE A 345 -2.67 6.57 10.50
N GLY A 346 -2.48 6.10 9.29
CA GLY A 346 -1.96 4.76 9.01
C GLY A 346 -2.82 3.66 9.64
N ASP A 347 -2.19 2.77 10.43
CA ASP A 347 -2.85 1.71 11.17
C ASP A 347 -3.08 2.06 12.66
N LEU A 348 -2.75 3.30 13.09
CA LEU A 348 -2.83 3.70 14.49
C LEU A 348 -4.26 4.00 14.94
N GLY A 349 -5.06 4.68 14.12
CA GLY A 349 -6.43 5.03 14.46
C GLY A 349 -7.13 5.84 13.38
N ALA A 350 -8.45 5.98 13.51
CA ALA A 350 -9.28 6.91 12.74
C ALA A 350 -9.48 8.19 13.56
N TYR A 351 -9.01 9.33 13.02
CA TYR A 351 -9.11 10.59 13.74
C TYR A 351 -10.30 11.46 13.34
N MET A 352 -10.97 11.14 12.22
CA MET A 352 -12.10 11.94 11.74
C MET A 352 -13.08 11.08 10.95
N TRP A 353 -14.37 11.33 11.18
CA TRP A 353 -15.50 10.86 10.41
C TRP A 353 -16.25 12.07 9.88
N GLY A 354 -16.21 12.28 8.58
CA GLY A 354 -16.93 13.36 7.91
C GLY A 354 -18.23 12.87 7.30
N CYS A 355 -19.28 13.67 7.44
CA CYS A 355 -20.60 13.36 6.91
C CYS A 355 -21.19 14.59 6.21
N LEU A 356 -21.86 14.38 5.08
CA LEU A 356 -22.66 15.39 4.39
C LEU A 356 -24.11 14.93 4.30
N LEU A 357 -24.98 15.53 5.11
CA LEU A 357 -26.42 15.26 5.06
C LEU A 357 -27.07 16.10 3.96
N SER A 358 -27.88 15.46 3.14
CA SER A 358 -28.67 16.09 2.07
C SER A 358 -30.03 15.43 1.90
N GLY A 359 -30.93 16.07 1.15
CA GLY A 359 -32.27 15.58 0.84
C GLY A 359 -33.36 16.14 1.73
N ALA A 360 -34.35 15.33 2.09
CA ALA A 360 -35.53 15.75 2.84
C ALA A 360 -35.19 16.12 4.30
N ASP A 361 -35.97 17.09 4.83
CA ASP A 361 -35.81 17.53 6.23
C ASP A 361 -36.27 16.44 7.20
N VAL A 362 -35.36 16.02 8.04
CA VAL A 362 -35.60 15.06 9.12
C VAL A 362 -35.45 15.66 10.52
N GLY A 363 -35.42 16.99 10.62
CA GLY A 363 -35.22 17.73 11.87
C GLY A 363 -33.75 17.73 12.32
N VAL A 364 -32.84 17.41 11.42
CA VAL A 364 -31.38 17.50 11.58
C VAL A 364 -30.87 18.48 10.53
N GLU A 365 -30.07 19.46 10.96
CA GLU A 365 -29.52 20.47 10.06
C GLU A 365 -28.71 19.83 8.92
N PRO A 366 -29.06 20.10 7.65
CA PRO A 366 -28.32 19.56 6.51
C PRO A 366 -26.94 20.21 6.37
N GLY A 367 -26.04 19.55 5.64
CA GLY A 367 -24.70 20.04 5.38
C GLY A 367 -23.61 19.17 5.99
N TYR A 368 -22.38 19.68 5.92
CA TYR A 368 -21.20 18.96 6.40
C TYR A 368 -21.08 18.99 7.92
N ARG A 369 -20.70 17.84 8.47
CA ARG A 369 -20.39 17.65 9.88
C ARG A 369 -19.19 16.71 10.04
N ALA A 370 -18.22 17.09 10.88
CA ALA A 370 -17.09 16.27 11.23
C ALA A 370 -17.14 15.85 12.71
N PHE A 371 -16.80 14.59 12.96
CA PHE A 371 -16.58 14.02 14.28
C PHE A 371 -15.09 13.66 14.36
N ALA A 372 -14.31 14.46 15.07
CA ALA A 372 -12.86 14.35 15.05
C ALA A 372 -12.26 14.31 16.46
N THR A 373 -11.12 13.65 16.56
CA THR A 373 -10.19 13.79 17.69
C THR A 373 -8.92 14.50 17.23
N TRP A 374 -8.42 15.38 18.06
CA TRP A 374 -7.15 16.08 17.86
C TRP A 374 -6.08 15.67 18.87
N ASP A 375 -6.30 14.55 19.56
CA ASP A 375 -5.30 13.91 20.39
C ASP A 375 -4.39 13.03 19.53
N LYS A 376 -3.12 12.88 19.96
CA LYS A 376 -2.14 12.04 19.25
C LYS A 376 -2.57 10.59 19.25
N LEU A 377 -2.74 10.01 18.07
CA LEU A 377 -3.12 8.60 17.93
C LEU A 377 -1.96 7.63 18.27
N PRO A 378 -2.27 6.45 18.86
CA PRO A 378 -3.60 6.00 19.29
C PRO A 378 -4.03 6.67 20.59
N CYS A 379 -5.30 7.04 20.73
CA CYS A 379 -5.81 7.73 21.91
C CYS A 379 -7.19 7.23 22.35
N ALA A 380 -7.59 7.55 23.58
CA ALA A 380 -8.91 7.18 24.11
C ALA A 380 -10.04 8.00 23.49
N ASP A 381 -9.75 9.24 23.05
CA ASP A 381 -10.74 10.17 22.50
C ASP A 381 -11.30 9.71 21.13
N GLU A 382 -10.60 8.76 20.43
CA GLU A 382 -11.17 8.10 19.26
C GLU A 382 -12.53 7.43 19.56
N ALA A 383 -12.70 6.89 20.77
CA ALA A 383 -13.96 6.25 21.17
C ALA A 383 -15.12 7.27 21.19
N ARG A 384 -14.88 8.48 21.69
CA ARG A 384 -15.86 9.57 21.71
C ARG A 384 -16.24 9.99 20.29
N SER A 385 -15.26 10.31 19.46
CA SER A 385 -15.54 10.77 18.08
C SER A 385 -16.29 9.72 17.26
N PHE A 386 -15.94 8.44 17.41
CA PHE A 386 -16.63 7.34 16.76
C PHE A 386 -18.06 7.14 17.30
N ALA A 387 -18.26 7.22 18.63
CA ALA A 387 -19.57 7.09 19.25
C ALA A 387 -20.51 8.24 18.83
N GLU A 388 -20.03 9.48 18.79
CA GLU A 388 -20.78 10.65 18.34
C GLU A 388 -21.18 10.54 16.85
N PHE A 389 -20.24 10.13 16.00
CA PHE A 389 -20.51 9.85 14.58
C PHE A 389 -21.60 8.79 14.43
N TRP A 390 -21.45 7.64 15.10
CA TRP A 390 -22.41 6.53 14.99
C TRP A 390 -23.80 6.90 15.49
N ALA A 391 -23.86 7.56 16.63
CA ALA A 391 -25.13 8.03 17.20
C ALA A 391 -25.83 9.03 16.27
N TRP A 392 -25.06 9.94 15.64
CA TRP A 392 -25.62 10.90 14.67
C TRP A 392 -26.12 10.19 13.41
N LEU A 393 -25.31 9.33 12.79
CA LEU A 393 -25.67 8.62 11.55
C LEU A 393 -26.93 7.76 11.73
N THR A 394 -26.95 6.96 12.82
CA THR A 394 -28.12 6.11 13.13
C THR A 394 -29.33 6.92 13.60
N GLY A 395 -29.09 8.07 14.21
CA GLY A 395 -30.13 9.07 14.56
C GLY A 395 -30.82 9.62 13.31
N VAL A 396 -30.06 10.04 12.29
CA VAL A 396 -30.59 10.49 10.98
C VAL A 396 -31.38 9.37 10.31
N ARG A 397 -30.82 8.15 10.26
CA ARG A 397 -31.50 6.97 9.70
C ARG A 397 -32.84 6.72 10.38
N ARG A 398 -32.88 6.75 11.70
CA ARG A 398 -34.11 6.57 12.48
C ARG A 398 -35.13 7.70 12.24
N ALA A 399 -34.66 8.95 12.21
CA ALA A 399 -35.53 10.12 11.94
C ALA A 399 -36.15 10.07 10.54
N ALA A 400 -35.44 9.54 9.54
CA ALA A 400 -35.99 9.27 8.22
C ALA A 400 -37.08 8.18 8.29
N ALA A 401 -36.80 7.05 8.93
CA ALA A 401 -37.75 5.96 9.08
C ALA A 401 -39.06 6.39 9.82
N GLU A 402 -38.94 7.20 10.89
CA GLU A 402 -40.09 7.74 11.63
C GLU A 402 -40.99 8.65 10.76
N ARG A 403 -40.45 9.22 9.69
CA ARG A 403 -41.18 10.05 8.70
C ARG A 403 -41.63 9.26 7.47
N GLY A 404 -41.34 7.95 7.43
CA GLY A 404 -41.66 7.13 6.26
C GLY A 404 -40.78 7.41 5.05
N LEU A 405 -39.60 8.01 5.25
CA LEU A 405 -38.64 8.35 4.19
C LEU A 405 -37.55 7.28 4.07
N GLY A 406 -37.11 7.03 2.84
CA GLY A 406 -35.94 6.19 2.57
C GLY A 406 -34.65 6.86 3.04
N PHE A 407 -33.69 6.04 3.40
CA PHE A 407 -32.36 6.47 3.82
C PHE A 407 -31.28 5.71 3.05
N LYS A 408 -30.22 6.41 2.65
CA LYS A 408 -28.97 5.82 2.13
C LYS A 408 -27.76 6.57 2.69
N ALA A 409 -26.72 5.82 3.02
CA ALA A 409 -25.39 6.35 3.30
C ALA A 409 -24.40 5.85 2.25
N TYR A 410 -23.52 6.70 1.80
CA TYR A 410 -22.59 6.44 0.70
C TYR A 410 -21.14 6.62 1.15
N CYS A 411 -20.26 5.73 0.68
CA CYS A 411 -18.82 5.91 0.76
C CYS A 411 -18.17 5.70 -0.61
N TYR A 412 -16.88 6.03 -0.71
CA TYR A 412 -16.14 5.77 -1.93
C TYR A 412 -14.99 4.79 -1.64
N ASN A 413 -15.20 3.49 -1.97
CA ASN A 413 -14.34 2.35 -1.65
C ASN A 413 -14.47 1.90 -0.19
N GLU A 414 -15.53 1.18 0.09
CA GLU A 414 -15.94 0.71 1.43
C GLU A 414 -14.86 -0.05 2.25
N LEU A 415 -13.76 -0.48 1.59
CA LEU A 415 -12.73 -1.27 2.28
C LEU A 415 -12.07 -0.52 3.45
N ALA A 416 -11.87 0.79 3.29
CA ALA A 416 -11.27 1.61 4.34
C ALA A 416 -12.29 1.92 5.45
N GLU A 417 -13.48 2.39 5.07
CA GLU A 417 -14.55 2.73 5.99
C GLU A 417 -15.02 1.51 6.78
N ASN A 418 -15.33 0.41 6.12
CA ASN A 418 -15.76 -0.83 6.77
C ASN A 418 -14.69 -1.37 7.75
N ARG A 419 -13.41 -1.30 7.34
CA ARG A 419 -12.30 -1.68 8.21
C ARG A 419 -12.29 -0.86 9.50
N TRP A 420 -12.41 0.47 9.41
CA TRP A 420 -12.34 1.35 10.57
C TRP A 420 -13.63 1.34 11.39
N LEU A 421 -14.81 1.24 10.77
CA LEU A 421 -16.08 1.02 11.46
C LEU A 421 -15.99 -0.20 12.37
N LEU A 422 -15.58 -1.34 11.81
CA LEU A 422 -15.45 -2.61 12.56
C LEU A 422 -14.32 -2.57 13.60
N SER A 423 -13.17 -2.01 13.25
CA SER A 423 -12.03 -1.99 14.19
C SER A 423 -12.25 -1.01 15.34
N SER A 424 -12.90 0.13 15.11
CA SER A 424 -13.26 1.08 16.18
C SER A 424 -14.29 0.47 17.13
N ALA A 425 -15.35 -0.17 16.60
CA ALA A 425 -16.32 -0.89 17.43
C ALA A 425 -15.67 -2.00 18.28
N GLN A 426 -14.70 -2.72 17.72
CA GLN A 426 -13.98 -3.77 18.44
C GLN A 426 -13.00 -3.22 19.48
N ARG A 427 -12.21 -2.20 19.12
CA ARG A 427 -11.17 -1.60 19.97
C ARG A 427 -11.79 -0.92 21.20
N PHE A 428 -12.91 -0.24 21.02
CA PHE A 428 -13.56 0.55 22.07
C PHE A 428 -14.81 -0.12 22.66
N LYS A 429 -14.92 -1.43 22.46
CA LYS A 429 -16.04 -2.22 23.00
C LYS A 429 -16.27 -1.94 24.47
N GLY A 430 -17.51 -1.58 24.84
CA GLY A 430 -17.91 -1.28 26.21
C GLY A 430 -17.70 0.17 26.64
N GLN A 431 -17.10 1.02 25.80
CA GLN A 431 -17.06 2.46 26.02
C GLN A 431 -18.45 3.07 25.80
N PRO A 432 -18.80 4.16 26.51
CA PRO A 432 -20.09 4.82 26.35
C PRO A 432 -20.39 5.22 24.91
N GLY A 433 -21.56 4.85 24.38
CA GLY A 433 -22.02 5.21 23.04
C GLY A 433 -21.39 4.42 21.89
N VAL A 434 -20.37 3.62 22.14
CA VAL A 434 -19.75 2.78 21.09
C VAL A 434 -20.66 1.60 20.76
N PRO A 435 -21.04 1.42 19.47
CA PRO A 435 -21.95 0.36 19.05
C PRO A 435 -21.34 -1.02 19.22
N PRO A 436 -22.19 -2.05 19.42
CA PRO A 436 -21.76 -3.43 19.28
C PRO A 436 -21.26 -3.73 17.85
N VAL A 437 -20.23 -4.56 17.72
CA VAL A 437 -19.71 -4.97 16.40
C VAL A 437 -20.79 -5.58 15.50
N ALA A 438 -21.77 -6.27 16.11
CA ALA A 438 -22.89 -6.88 15.37
C ALA A 438 -23.77 -5.83 14.69
N GLU A 439 -24.07 -4.70 15.37
CA GLU A 439 -24.83 -3.58 14.82
C GLU A 439 -24.11 -2.93 13.65
N VAL A 440 -22.79 -2.70 13.79
CA VAL A 440 -21.97 -2.17 12.69
C VAL A 440 -21.96 -3.13 11.50
N LYS A 441 -21.84 -4.44 11.73
CA LYS A 441 -21.89 -5.45 10.66
C LYS A 441 -23.23 -5.45 9.95
N GLU A 442 -24.34 -5.38 10.68
CA GLU A 442 -25.67 -5.30 10.11
C GLU A 442 -25.81 -4.08 9.21
N PHE A 443 -25.35 -2.91 9.66
CA PHE A 443 -25.40 -1.68 8.88
C PHE A 443 -24.59 -1.76 7.59
N ILE A 444 -23.31 -2.15 7.65
CA ILE A 444 -22.43 -2.19 6.45
C ILE A 444 -22.78 -3.30 5.46
N THR A 445 -23.65 -4.25 5.85
CA THR A 445 -24.18 -5.30 4.95
C THR A 445 -25.62 -5.01 4.51
N SER A 446 -26.22 -3.93 4.98
CA SER A 446 -27.58 -3.55 4.59
C SER A 446 -27.57 -2.79 3.26
N ASP A 447 -28.75 -2.70 2.62
CA ASP A 447 -28.95 -1.90 1.42
C ASP A 447 -28.77 -0.39 1.69
N ASP A 448 -28.75 0.04 2.95
CA ASP A 448 -28.58 1.44 3.32
C ASP A 448 -27.12 1.93 3.22
N TRP A 449 -26.15 1.03 3.11
CA TRP A 449 -24.74 1.35 2.92
C TRP A 449 -24.32 1.08 1.48
N VAL A 450 -23.95 2.12 0.74
CA VAL A 450 -23.67 2.06 -0.71
C VAL A 450 -22.22 2.42 -1.01
N ASP A 451 -21.45 1.48 -1.57
CA ASP A 451 -20.12 1.74 -2.12
C ASP A 451 -20.21 2.33 -3.53
N LEU A 452 -20.01 3.63 -3.67
CA LEU A 452 -20.00 4.28 -4.99
C LEU A 452 -18.79 3.88 -5.85
N PHE A 453 -17.67 3.43 -5.25
CA PHE A 453 -16.60 2.86 -6.04
C PHE A 453 -17.04 1.55 -6.73
N GLY A 454 -17.84 0.73 -6.06
CA GLY A 454 -18.47 -0.45 -6.66
C GLY A 454 -19.33 -0.07 -7.86
N VAL A 455 -20.19 0.93 -7.70
CA VAL A 455 -21.04 1.47 -8.79
C VAL A 455 -20.18 1.94 -9.98
N VAL A 456 -19.12 2.71 -9.72
CA VAL A 456 -18.21 3.19 -10.77
C VAL A 456 -17.42 2.03 -11.41
N ARG A 457 -16.95 1.07 -10.61
CA ARG A 457 -16.23 -0.10 -11.10
C ARG A 457 -17.06 -0.92 -12.09
N ASP A 458 -18.31 -1.13 -11.78
CA ASP A 458 -19.17 -2.07 -12.50
C ASP A 458 -19.86 -1.42 -13.70
N GLN A 459 -20.07 -0.10 -13.69
CA GLN A 459 -20.86 0.60 -14.70
C GLN A 459 -20.05 1.54 -15.61
N PHE A 460 -18.78 1.79 -15.31
CA PHE A 460 -17.90 2.64 -16.13
C PHE A 460 -16.59 1.95 -16.49
N LEU A 461 -16.07 2.33 -17.65
CA LEU A 461 -14.70 2.04 -18.10
C LEU A 461 -13.93 3.36 -18.12
N SER A 462 -12.74 3.39 -17.51
CA SER A 462 -11.88 4.57 -17.48
C SER A 462 -10.45 4.23 -17.84
N THR A 463 -9.87 5.01 -18.76
CA THR A 463 -8.46 4.89 -19.19
C THR A 463 -7.47 5.36 -18.12
N ASN A 464 -7.93 6.22 -17.18
CA ASN A 464 -7.09 6.85 -16.16
C ASN A 464 -7.26 6.27 -14.75
N GLY A 465 -8.09 5.23 -14.60
CA GLY A 465 -8.45 4.63 -13.31
C GLY A 465 -9.76 5.17 -12.74
N LYS A 466 -10.19 4.60 -11.63
CA LYS A 466 -11.53 4.81 -11.05
C LYS A 466 -11.49 5.40 -9.63
N GLY A 467 -10.35 5.96 -9.19
CA GLY A 467 -10.27 6.66 -7.90
C GLY A 467 -11.12 7.92 -7.87
N LEU A 468 -11.65 8.32 -6.70
CA LEU A 468 -12.51 9.50 -6.55
C LEU A 468 -11.89 10.73 -7.21
N LYS A 469 -10.61 11.00 -6.98
CA LYS A 469 -9.88 12.15 -7.57
C LYS A 469 -9.67 12.08 -9.10
N THR A 470 -9.96 10.92 -9.70
CA THR A 470 -9.94 10.76 -11.15
C THR A 470 -11.35 10.94 -11.75
N ILE A 471 -12.38 10.48 -11.05
CA ILE A 471 -13.76 10.44 -11.58
C ILE A 471 -14.57 11.68 -11.20
N ALA A 472 -14.43 12.22 -9.98
CA ALA A 472 -15.21 13.38 -9.55
C ALA A 472 -14.98 14.64 -10.40
N PRO A 473 -13.81 14.91 -10.99
CA PRO A 473 -13.64 16.01 -11.95
C PRO A 473 -14.54 15.90 -13.20
N LEU A 474 -14.95 14.68 -13.59
CA LEU A 474 -15.92 14.48 -14.69
C LEU A 474 -17.34 14.95 -14.29
N ALA A 475 -17.63 14.95 -13.00
CA ALA A 475 -18.84 15.51 -12.41
C ALA A 475 -18.73 17.04 -12.13
N GLY A 476 -17.63 17.67 -12.56
CA GLY A 476 -17.38 19.11 -12.35
C GLY A 476 -16.86 19.45 -10.96
N PHE A 477 -16.50 18.47 -10.13
CA PHE A 477 -15.98 18.72 -8.78
C PHE A 477 -14.45 18.83 -8.78
N HIS A 478 -13.93 19.85 -8.09
CA HIS A 478 -12.50 20.06 -7.90
C HIS A 478 -12.21 20.39 -6.44
N TRP A 479 -11.17 19.77 -5.89
CA TRP A 479 -10.68 20.02 -4.52
C TRP A 479 -10.17 21.45 -4.38
N ARG A 480 -10.46 22.09 -3.25
CA ARG A 480 -9.91 23.41 -2.88
C ARG A 480 -8.39 23.37 -2.73
N ASP A 481 -7.88 22.29 -2.14
CA ASP A 481 -6.44 22.11 -1.91
C ASP A 481 -5.79 21.38 -3.09
N PRO A 482 -4.78 21.99 -3.76
CA PRO A 482 -4.07 21.35 -4.87
C PRO A 482 -3.22 20.13 -4.44
N GLU A 483 -2.87 20.03 -3.14
CA GLU A 483 -2.15 18.90 -2.56
C GLU A 483 -3.08 17.83 -1.98
N ALA A 484 -4.38 17.90 -2.24
CA ALA A 484 -5.37 16.95 -1.73
C ALA A 484 -4.97 15.50 -2.00
N GLY A 485 -4.73 14.71 -0.95
CA GLY A 485 -4.30 13.31 -1.05
C GLY A 485 -4.05 12.65 0.30
N GLY A 486 -4.40 11.37 0.43
CA GLY A 486 -4.33 10.64 1.69
C GLY A 486 -2.93 10.56 2.32
N GLU A 487 -1.84 10.64 1.52
CA GLU A 487 -0.48 10.72 2.07
C GLU A 487 -0.18 12.11 2.66
N ASN A 488 -0.71 13.17 2.03
CA ASN A 488 -0.56 14.53 2.52
C ASN A 488 -1.44 14.75 3.76
N SER A 489 -2.65 14.17 3.82
CA SER A 489 -3.51 14.27 5.01
C SER A 489 -2.83 13.68 6.25
N MET A 490 -2.07 12.59 6.11
CA MET A 490 -1.27 12.03 7.21
C MET A 490 -0.17 12.99 7.69
N ARG A 491 0.48 13.72 6.79
CA ARG A 491 1.46 14.76 7.16
C ARG A 491 0.79 15.91 7.89
N TRP A 492 -0.29 16.45 7.34
CA TRP A 492 -1.06 17.52 7.97
C TRP A 492 -1.60 17.13 9.34
N TYR A 493 -1.99 15.85 9.52
CA TYR A 493 -2.41 15.36 10.83
C TYR A 493 -1.26 15.37 11.87
N ARG A 494 -0.04 14.98 11.48
CA ARG A 494 1.14 15.07 12.39
C ARG A 494 1.33 16.49 12.89
N ASP A 495 1.27 17.46 11.98
CA ASP A 495 1.42 18.89 12.32
C ASP A 495 0.22 19.38 13.14
N ALA A 496 -0.99 18.99 12.75
CA ALA A 496 -2.24 19.37 13.42
C ALA A 496 -2.32 18.97 14.90
N VAL A 497 -1.69 17.83 15.28
CA VAL A 497 -1.67 17.33 16.66
C VAL A 497 -0.32 17.53 17.34
N GLY A 498 0.67 18.13 16.66
CA GLY A 498 2.00 18.36 17.21
C GLY A 498 2.76 17.07 17.52
N MET A 499 2.74 16.07 16.63
CA MET A 499 3.61 14.91 16.76
C MET A 499 5.09 15.33 16.80
N ASP A 500 5.96 14.46 17.26
CA ASP A 500 7.42 14.70 17.28
C ASP A 500 7.86 15.90 18.18
N GLY A 501 7.03 16.27 19.16
CA GLY A 501 7.36 17.34 20.11
C GLY A 501 7.14 18.76 19.60
N GLN A 502 6.52 18.90 18.43
CA GLN A 502 6.09 20.19 17.91
C GLN A 502 4.81 20.67 18.60
N GLU A 503 4.56 21.99 18.56
CA GLU A 503 3.27 22.53 18.96
C GLU A 503 2.18 22.17 17.91
N PRO A 504 0.95 21.85 18.37
CA PRO A 504 -0.16 21.60 17.46
C PRO A 504 -0.47 22.79 16.56
N ASP A 505 -0.63 22.56 15.26
CA ASP A 505 -0.96 23.59 14.28
C ASP A 505 -2.47 23.64 13.96
N PRO A 506 -3.20 24.67 14.44
CA PRO A 506 -4.62 24.83 14.13
C PRO A 506 -4.92 25.07 12.66
N ALA A 507 -3.96 25.57 11.87
CA ALA A 507 -4.16 25.77 10.43
C ALA A 507 -4.26 24.41 9.72
N GLN A 508 -3.46 23.42 10.12
CA GLN A 508 -3.54 22.08 9.58
C GLN A 508 -4.82 21.35 10.00
N ARG A 509 -5.37 21.63 11.21
CA ARG A 509 -6.69 21.13 11.61
C ARG A 509 -7.79 21.61 10.67
N ARG A 510 -7.80 22.92 10.34
CA ARG A 510 -8.76 23.49 9.38
C ARG A 510 -8.57 22.88 7.99
N ARG A 511 -7.31 22.74 7.53
CA ARG A 511 -6.98 22.13 6.25
C ARG A 511 -7.52 20.71 6.12
N LEU A 512 -7.39 19.91 7.19
CA LEU A 512 -7.94 18.55 7.26
C LEU A 512 -9.45 18.51 7.24
N LEU A 513 -10.12 19.43 7.94
CA LEU A 513 -11.58 19.54 7.89
C LEU A 513 -12.07 19.92 6.49
N GLU A 514 -11.42 20.88 5.83
CA GLU A 514 -11.74 21.29 4.47
C GLU A 514 -11.47 20.17 3.44
N TYR A 515 -10.40 19.41 3.64
CA TYR A 515 -10.06 18.27 2.80
C TYR A 515 -11.10 17.14 2.90
N ASN A 516 -11.49 16.76 4.12
CA ASN A 516 -12.53 15.74 4.34
C ASN A 516 -13.91 16.23 3.88
N GLU A 517 -14.22 17.52 4.06
CA GLU A 517 -15.43 18.11 3.49
C GLU A 517 -15.45 18.02 1.96
N ASP A 518 -14.30 18.25 1.30
CA ASP A 518 -14.19 18.11 -0.15
C ASP A 518 -14.40 16.66 -0.60
N ASP A 519 -13.87 15.66 0.14
CA ASP A 519 -14.03 14.25 -0.21
C ASP A 519 -15.51 13.81 -0.13
N VAL A 520 -16.28 14.20 0.91
CA VAL A 520 -17.73 13.91 0.96
C VAL A 520 -18.53 14.72 -0.07
N ARG A 521 -18.13 15.96 -0.38
CA ARG A 521 -18.76 16.75 -1.44
C ARG A 521 -18.48 16.20 -2.83
N ALA A 522 -17.28 15.65 -3.06
CA ALA A 522 -16.92 14.95 -4.29
C ALA A 522 -17.79 13.71 -4.50
N THR A 523 -18.03 12.94 -3.43
CA THR A 523 -18.92 11.77 -3.44
C THR A 523 -20.35 12.18 -3.75
N HIS A 524 -20.86 13.24 -3.12
CA HIS A 524 -22.17 13.82 -3.39
C HIS A 524 -22.32 14.31 -4.84
N ALA A 525 -21.35 15.08 -5.35
CA ALA A 525 -21.37 15.58 -6.71
C ALA A 525 -21.33 14.44 -7.74
N LEU A 526 -20.49 13.45 -7.51
CA LEU A 526 -20.38 12.27 -8.37
C LEU A 526 -21.69 11.49 -8.44
N ARG A 527 -22.34 11.25 -7.31
CA ARG A 527 -23.63 10.57 -7.20
C ARG A 527 -24.72 11.33 -7.95
N GLY A 528 -24.78 12.65 -7.79
CA GLY A 528 -25.68 13.52 -8.51
C GLY A 528 -25.45 13.48 -10.04
N TRP A 529 -24.18 13.54 -10.47
CA TRP A 529 -23.80 13.45 -11.87
C TRP A 529 -24.19 12.10 -12.49
N MET A 530 -23.93 10.99 -11.79
CA MET A 530 -24.27 9.64 -12.28
C MET A 530 -25.77 9.42 -12.51
N THR A 531 -26.63 10.20 -11.83
CA THR A 531 -28.09 10.15 -11.98
C THR A 531 -28.66 11.26 -12.87
N SER A 532 -27.80 12.09 -13.46
CA SER A 532 -28.21 13.20 -14.34
C SER A 532 -28.19 12.82 -15.82
N ASP A 533 -28.83 13.65 -16.65
CA ASP A 533 -28.81 13.50 -18.12
C ASP A 533 -27.39 13.66 -18.70
N ALA A 534 -26.47 14.33 -17.99
CA ALA A 534 -25.10 14.54 -18.44
C ALA A 534 -24.34 13.21 -18.63
N VAL A 535 -24.61 12.21 -17.81
CA VAL A 535 -23.97 10.90 -17.95
C VAL A 535 -24.46 10.15 -19.18
N ALA A 536 -25.70 10.39 -19.63
CA ALA A 536 -26.24 9.76 -20.83
C ALA A 536 -25.49 10.18 -22.11
N GLY A 537 -24.86 11.38 -22.10
CA GLY A 537 -24.03 11.88 -23.18
C GLY A 537 -22.66 11.22 -23.28
N LEU A 538 -22.24 10.41 -22.31
CA LEU A 538 -20.99 9.66 -22.40
C LEU A 538 -21.10 8.53 -23.44
N PRO A 539 -19.98 8.21 -24.15
CA PRO A 539 -19.94 7.05 -25.04
C PRO A 539 -20.34 5.77 -24.30
N TYR A 540 -21.12 4.94 -24.98
CA TYR A 540 -21.46 3.61 -24.51
C TYR A 540 -20.43 2.60 -25.03
N ALA A 541 -19.98 1.66 -24.20
CA ALA A 541 -18.98 0.65 -24.54
C ALA A 541 -19.39 -0.19 -25.76
N GLY A 542 -20.69 -0.51 -25.91
CA GLY A 542 -21.21 -1.27 -27.05
C GLY A 542 -21.14 -0.51 -28.39
N ASP A 543 -20.92 0.80 -28.38
CA ASP A 543 -20.79 1.65 -29.57
C ASP A 543 -19.32 1.96 -29.91
N LEU A 544 -18.41 1.56 -29.07
CA LEU A 544 -16.97 1.76 -29.23
C LEU A 544 -16.30 0.59 -29.92
#